data_dff6d49c4415b04dee3b57b755d5ab2f
#
_entry.id   dff6d49c4415b04dee3b57b755d5ab2f
#
_cell.length_a   1.000
_cell.length_b   1.000
_cell.length_c   1.000
_cell.angle_alpha   90.00
_cell.angle_beta   90.00
_cell.angle_gamma   90.00
#
_symmetry.space_group_name_H-M   'P 1'
#
loop_
_entity.id
_entity.type
_entity.pdbx_description
1 polymer ?
#
loop_
_entity_poly.entity_id
_entity_poly.type
_entity_poly.pdbx_seq_one_letter_code
_entity_poly.pdbx_strand_id
1 'polypeptide(L)'
;MAKETKRILLVTHHNAFREAFAIRLDQEEDLEVAWQAGSVTDTRDVHLDGIDVAVVDPLLPDGDGLVLIREVSIANPNALALVLSHKLDAAMHHQALGAGAVEVLTTNASMQEVINAVRRSASAE
;
A
#
# COMPACT_ATOMS: atom_id res chain seq x y z
N MET A 1 -16.26 22.32 -3.01
CA MET A 1 -14.83 22.08 -3.22
C MET A 1 -14.59 20.63 -3.61
N ALA A 2 -13.78 20.41 -4.60
CA ALA A 2 -13.40 19.06 -4.98
C ALA A 2 -12.58 18.43 -3.84
N LYS A 3 -12.82 17.16 -3.55
CA LYS A 3 -11.99 16.42 -2.61
C LYS A 3 -10.60 16.24 -3.20
N GLU A 4 -9.60 16.38 -2.38
CA GLU A 4 -8.25 16.06 -2.77
C GLU A 4 -8.14 14.55 -2.99
N THR A 5 -7.69 14.16 -4.17
CA THR A 5 -7.51 12.74 -4.51
C THR A 5 -6.19 12.25 -3.90
N LYS A 6 -6.25 11.14 -3.16
CA LYS A 6 -5.07 10.49 -2.61
C LYS A 6 -4.52 9.48 -3.60
N ARG A 7 -3.21 9.58 -3.85
CA ARG A 7 -2.53 8.74 -4.83
C ARG A 7 -1.95 7.51 -4.14
N ILE A 8 -2.30 6.34 -4.67
CA ILE A 8 -1.98 5.05 -4.08
C ILE A 8 -0.95 4.32 -4.93
N LEU A 9 0.07 3.80 -4.26
CA LEU A 9 0.99 2.81 -4.83
C LEU A 9 0.55 1.43 -4.33
N LEU A 10 0.24 0.53 -5.24
CA LEU A 10 -0.21 -0.82 -4.92
C LEU A 10 0.84 -1.83 -5.37
N VAL A 11 1.42 -2.55 -4.42
CA VAL A 11 2.52 -3.48 -4.69
C VAL A 11 2.18 -4.88 -4.17
N THR A 12 1.91 -5.80 -5.08
CA THR A 12 1.74 -7.23 -4.80
C THR A 12 2.00 -8.02 -6.09
N HIS A 13 2.57 -9.20 -5.95
CA HIS A 13 2.87 -10.05 -7.12
C HIS A 13 1.67 -10.88 -7.60
N HIS A 14 0.58 -10.90 -6.87
CA HIS A 14 -0.64 -11.61 -7.28
C HIS A 14 -1.42 -10.76 -8.28
N ASN A 15 -1.14 -10.95 -9.57
CA ASN A 15 -1.65 -10.08 -10.64
C ASN A 15 -3.17 -9.94 -10.65
N ALA A 16 -3.90 -11.06 -10.57
CA ALA A 16 -5.36 -11.02 -10.62
C ALA A 16 -5.94 -10.25 -9.43
N PHE A 17 -5.40 -10.47 -8.24
CA PHE A 17 -5.81 -9.76 -7.04
C PHE A 17 -5.49 -8.28 -7.17
N ARG A 18 -4.28 -7.95 -7.61
CA ARG A 18 -3.84 -6.56 -7.76
C ARG A 18 -4.72 -5.79 -8.74
N GLU A 19 -5.01 -6.39 -9.89
CA GLU A 19 -5.85 -5.75 -10.89
C GLU A 19 -7.28 -5.52 -10.40
N ALA A 20 -7.87 -6.52 -9.76
CA ALA A 20 -9.21 -6.39 -9.20
C ALA A 20 -9.26 -5.33 -8.11
N PHE A 21 -8.26 -5.30 -7.25
CA PHE A 21 -8.17 -4.34 -6.16
C PHE A 21 -7.98 -2.92 -6.71
N ALA A 22 -7.14 -2.76 -7.73
CA ALA A 22 -6.91 -1.46 -8.36
C ALA A 22 -8.21 -0.91 -8.96
N ILE A 23 -8.97 -1.75 -9.67
CA ILE A 23 -10.25 -1.34 -10.25
C ILE A 23 -11.20 -0.88 -9.15
N ARG A 24 -11.28 -1.63 -8.06
CA ARG A 24 -12.19 -1.30 -6.96
C ARG A 24 -11.80 0.00 -6.26
N LEU A 25 -10.50 0.23 -6.06
CA LEU A 25 -10.02 1.47 -5.46
C LEU A 25 -10.30 2.68 -6.38
N ASP A 26 -10.10 2.53 -7.67
CA ASP A 26 -10.34 3.60 -8.63
C ASP A 26 -11.82 3.99 -8.75
N GLN A 27 -12.75 3.14 -8.29
CA GLN A 27 -14.18 3.47 -8.24
C GLN A 27 -14.48 4.51 -7.16
N GLU A 28 -13.59 4.70 -6.19
CA GLU A 28 -13.77 5.71 -5.14
C GLU A 28 -13.29 7.06 -5.66
N GLU A 29 -14.11 8.09 -5.50
CA GLU A 29 -13.83 9.44 -6.04
C GLU A 29 -12.62 10.10 -5.39
N ASP A 30 -12.32 9.73 -4.15
CA ASP A 30 -11.23 10.33 -3.37
C ASP A 30 -9.93 9.53 -3.44
N LEU A 31 -9.89 8.47 -4.22
CA LEU A 31 -8.73 7.59 -4.34
C LEU A 31 -8.34 7.39 -5.80
N GLU A 32 -7.04 7.30 -6.04
CA GLU A 32 -6.49 7.03 -7.38
C GLU A 32 -5.34 6.05 -7.25
N VAL A 33 -5.40 4.93 -7.97
CA VAL A 33 -4.24 4.02 -8.04
C VAL A 33 -3.27 4.61 -9.07
N ALA A 34 -2.27 5.31 -8.56
CA ALA A 34 -1.31 6.01 -9.40
C ALA A 34 -0.30 5.06 -10.03
N TRP A 35 0.00 3.97 -9.35
CA TRP A 35 0.98 2.99 -9.84
C TRP A 35 0.68 1.60 -9.27
N GLN A 36 0.86 0.57 -10.10
CA GLN A 36 0.80 -0.83 -9.70
C GLN A 36 2.14 -1.48 -9.97
N ALA A 37 2.61 -2.30 -9.05
CA ALA A 37 3.88 -3.01 -9.20
C ALA A 37 3.74 -4.44 -8.67
N GLY A 38 4.38 -5.37 -9.35
CA GLY A 38 4.38 -6.78 -8.93
C GLY A 38 5.68 -7.22 -8.27
N SER A 39 6.65 -6.33 -8.14
CA SER A 39 7.98 -6.64 -7.61
C SER A 39 8.65 -5.38 -7.10
N VAL A 40 9.76 -5.55 -6.37
CA VAL A 40 10.58 -4.41 -5.94
C VAL A 40 11.16 -3.69 -7.17
N THR A 41 11.61 -4.46 -8.16
CA THR A 41 12.17 -3.90 -9.39
C THR A 41 11.19 -2.98 -10.10
N ASP A 42 9.91 -3.37 -10.16
CA ASP A 42 8.88 -2.57 -10.82
C ASP A 42 8.64 -1.22 -10.14
N THR A 43 9.07 -1.05 -8.89
CA THR A 43 8.88 0.21 -8.16
C THR A 43 10.00 1.21 -8.40
N ARG A 44 11.09 0.82 -9.05
CA ARG A 44 12.27 1.68 -9.20
C ARG A 44 12.02 2.95 -9.99
N ASP A 45 11.07 2.91 -10.92
CA ASP A 45 10.74 4.06 -11.76
C ASP A 45 9.61 4.90 -11.18
N VAL A 46 9.06 4.52 -10.02
CA VAL A 46 7.99 5.24 -9.37
C VAL A 46 8.55 6.46 -8.63
N HIS A 47 7.92 7.59 -8.81
CA HIS A 47 8.22 8.78 -8.02
C HIS A 47 7.54 8.66 -6.67
N LEU A 48 8.24 8.10 -5.69
CA LEU A 48 7.68 7.81 -4.37
C LEU A 48 7.22 9.08 -3.63
N ASP A 49 7.83 10.21 -3.94
CA ASP A 49 7.45 11.48 -3.34
C ASP A 49 6.05 11.95 -3.74
N GLY A 50 5.50 11.40 -4.82
CA GLY A 50 4.13 11.70 -5.27
C GLY A 50 3.07 10.72 -4.74
N ILE A 51 3.46 9.79 -3.87
CA ILE A 51 2.56 8.77 -3.33
C ILE A 51 2.06 9.21 -1.96
N ASP A 52 0.75 9.15 -1.75
CA ASP A 52 0.13 9.49 -0.46
C ASP A 52 -0.06 8.27 0.43
N VAL A 53 -0.40 7.13 -0.17
CA VAL A 53 -0.61 5.86 0.54
C VAL A 53 0.04 4.74 -0.26
N ALA A 54 0.85 3.93 0.39
CA ALA A 54 1.41 2.71 -0.21
C ALA A 54 0.77 1.49 0.42
N VAL A 55 0.25 0.59 -0.40
CA VAL A 55 -0.30 -0.71 0.04
C VAL A 55 0.65 -1.77 -0.47
N VAL A 56 1.36 -2.43 0.42
CA VAL A 56 2.50 -3.27 0.06
C VAL A 56 2.39 -4.66 0.64
N ASP A 57 2.55 -5.67 -0.21
CA ASP A 57 2.75 -7.05 0.22
C ASP A 57 4.22 -7.21 0.64
N PRO A 58 4.51 -7.65 1.85
CA PRO A 58 5.89 -7.79 2.31
C PRO A 58 6.65 -8.92 1.60
N LEU A 59 5.94 -9.88 1.01
CA LEU A 59 6.57 -11.02 0.33
C LEU A 59 6.53 -10.83 -1.18
N LEU A 60 7.57 -10.20 -1.70
CA LEU A 60 7.71 -9.96 -3.14
C LEU A 60 8.72 -10.96 -3.74
N PRO A 61 8.59 -11.30 -5.04
CA PRO A 61 9.44 -12.32 -5.64
C PRO A 61 10.94 -11.97 -5.68
N ASP A 62 11.27 -10.70 -5.66
CA ASP A 62 12.64 -10.22 -5.79
C ASP A 62 13.14 -9.41 -4.59
N GLY A 63 12.40 -9.46 -3.47
CA GLY A 63 12.85 -8.77 -2.28
C GLY A 63 11.80 -8.64 -1.19
N ASP A 64 12.16 -7.86 -0.19
CA ASP A 64 11.33 -7.62 0.98
C ASP A 64 10.56 -6.31 0.79
N GLY A 65 9.23 -6.40 0.77
CA GLY A 65 8.37 -5.22 0.65
C GLY A 65 8.49 -4.25 1.82
N LEU A 66 8.96 -4.71 2.98
CA LEU A 66 9.16 -3.81 4.12
C LEU A 66 10.27 -2.79 3.87
N VAL A 67 11.27 -3.15 3.06
CA VAL A 67 12.30 -2.20 2.62
C VAL A 67 11.67 -1.07 1.82
N LEU A 68 10.73 -1.41 0.95
CA LEU A 68 10.01 -0.43 0.14
C LEU A 68 9.21 0.54 1.02
N ILE A 69 8.60 0.03 2.10
CA ILE A 69 7.88 0.88 3.05
C ILE A 69 8.80 1.94 3.64
N ARG A 70 10.01 1.55 4.01
CA ARG A 70 11.02 2.50 4.52
C ARG A 70 11.40 3.53 3.46
N GLU A 71 11.58 3.10 2.22
CA GLU A 71 11.93 4.00 1.12
C GLU A 71 10.83 5.02 0.86
N VAL A 72 9.57 4.60 0.91
CA VAL A 72 8.43 5.50 0.77
C VAL A 72 8.44 6.54 1.89
N SER A 73 8.67 6.12 3.13
CA SER A 73 8.70 7.03 4.28
C SER A 73 9.83 8.05 4.17
N ILE A 74 10.97 7.66 3.64
CA ILE A 74 12.10 8.55 3.42
C ILE A 74 11.80 9.55 2.30
N ALA A 75 11.25 9.07 1.19
CA ALA A 75 10.96 9.91 0.04
C ALA A 75 9.83 10.90 0.30
N ASN A 76 8.84 10.51 1.10
CA ASN A 76 7.72 11.36 1.46
C ASN A 76 7.30 11.08 2.91
N PRO A 77 7.76 11.89 3.87
CA PRO A 77 7.41 11.68 5.29
C PRO A 77 5.92 11.77 5.59
N ASN A 78 5.14 12.37 4.69
CA ASN A 78 3.69 12.46 4.85
C ASN A 78 2.95 11.25 4.27
N ALA A 79 3.64 10.40 3.51
CA ALA A 79 3.04 9.20 2.97
C ALA A 79 2.81 8.17 4.07
N LEU A 80 1.71 7.43 3.95
CA LEU A 80 1.35 6.39 4.90
C LEU A 80 1.42 5.04 4.22
N ALA A 81 1.93 4.04 4.93
CA ALA A 81 2.11 2.70 4.38
C ALA A 81 1.22 1.70 5.12
N LEU A 82 0.58 0.84 4.33
CA LEU A 82 -0.22 -0.28 4.82
C LEU A 82 0.43 -1.56 4.34
N VAL A 83 0.49 -2.57 5.20
CA VAL A 83 0.91 -3.91 4.80
C VAL A 83 -0.33 -4.74 4.55
N LEU A 84 -0.37 -5.41 3.41
CA LEU A 84 -1.42 -6.35 3.05
C LEU A 84 -0.76 -7.69 2.78
N SER A 85 -0.90 -8.63 3.70
CA SER A 85 -0.23 -9.92 3.63
C SER A 85 -1.25 -11.05 3.72
N HIS A 86 -1.04 -12.11 2.94
CA HIS A 86 -1.88 -13.30 3.03
C HIS A 86 -1.50 -14.21 4.21
N LYS A 87 -0.41 -13.91 4.88
CA LYS A 87 0.03 -14.65 6.05
C LYS A 87 0.51 -13.68 7.11
N LEU A 88 -0.33 -13.46 8.10
CA LEU A 88 -0.03 -12.52 9.18
C LEU A 88 0.19 -13.29 10.48
N ASP A 89 1.39 -13.14 11.04
CA ASP A 89 1.70 -13.60 12.39
C ASP A 89 2.23 -12.43 13.22
N ALA A 90 2.47 -12.67 14.51
CA ALA A 90 2.93 -11.62 15.41
C ALA A 90 4.28 -11.03 15.00
N ALA A 91 5.19 -11.86 14.48
CA ALA A 91 6.50 -11.41 14.04
C ALA A 91 6.39 -10.48 12.83
N MET A 92 5.59 -10.85 11.84
CA MET A 92 5.36 -10.01 10.66
C MET A 92 4.68 -8.69 11.04
N HIS A 93 3.69 -8.74 11.92
CA HIS A 93 3.01 -7.54 12.39
C HIS A 93 4.01 -6.58 13.05
N HIS A 94 4.84 -7.10 13.94
CA HIS A 94 5.85 -6.30 14.63
C HIS A 94 6.88 -5.71 13.65
N GLN A 95 7.36 -6.52 12.71
CA GLN A 95 8.33 -6.07 11.71
C GLN A 95 7.74 -4.99 10.80
N ALA A 96 6.49 -5.14 10.41
CA ALA A 96 5.81 -4.16 9.55
C ALA A 96 5.70 -2.81 10.25
N LEU A 97 5.27 -2.80 11.51
CA LEU A 97 5.18 -1.58 12.28
C LEU A 97 6.56 -0.94 12.48
N GLY A 98 7.58 -1.77 12.73
CA GLY A 98 8.96 -1.30 12.87
C GLY A 98 9.52 -0.70 11.59
N ALA A 99 9.02 -1.10 10.42
CA ALA A 99 9.42 -0.55 9.13
C ALA A 99 8.70 0.78 8.81
N GLY A 100 7.64 1.09 9.55
CA GLY A 100 6.89 2.33 9.35
C GLY A 100 5.45 2.15 8.88
N ALA A 101 4.96 0.92 8.78
CA ALA A 101 3.57 0.69 8.42
C ALA A 101 2.64 1.19 9.53
N VAL A 102 1.56 1.86 9.15
CA VAL A 102 0.58 2.36 10.10
C VAL A 102 -0.53 1.36 10.36
N GLU A 103 -0.70 0.39 9.48
CA GLU A 103 -1.72 -0.66 9.62
C GLU A 103 -1.28 -1.91 8.89
N VAL A 104 -1.66 -3.06 9.42
CA VAL A 104 -1.35 -4.37 8.84
C VAL A 104 -2.65 -5.14 8.68
N LEU A 105 -2.93 -5.58 7.45
CA LEU A 105 -4.14 -6.32 7.11
C LEU A 105 -3.79 -7.64 6.45
N THR A 106 -4.70 -8.61 6.54
CA THR A 106 -4.57 -9.85 5.79
C THR A 106 -5.37 -9.76 4.49
N THR A 107 -5.00 -10.56 3.51
CA THR A 107 -5.77 -10.66 2.26
C THR A 107 -7.11 -11.35 2.47
N ASN A 108 -7.37 -11.90 3.67
CA ASN A 108 -8.68 -12.40 4.05
C ASN A 108 -9.65 -11.27 4.42
N ALA A 109 -9.14 -10.07 4.64
CA ALA A 109 -9.99 -8.91 4.85
C ALA A 109 -10.83 -8.66 3.60
N SER A 110 -12.05 -8.20 3.78
CA SER A 110 -12.88 -7.84 2.64
C SER A 110 -12.29 -6.64 1.91
N MET A 111 -12.63 -6.52 0.63
CA MET A 111 -12.21 -5.36 -0.16
C MET A 111 -12.63 -4.06 0.52
N GLN A 112 -13.85 -4.04 1.11
CA GLN A 112 -14.34 -2.86 1.81
C GLN A 112 -13.51 -2.52 3.06
N GLU A 113 -13.05 -3.53 3.79
CA GLU A 113 -12.18 -3.31 4.95
C GLU A 113 -10.86 -2.68 4.55
N VAL A 114 -10.29 -3.14 3.42
CA VAL A 114 -9.03 -2.58 2.91
C VAL A 114 -9.24 -1.14 2.47
N ILE A 115 -10.33 -0.85 1.75
CA ILE A 115 -10.68 0.50 1.32
C ILE A 115 -10.83 1.41 2.53
N ASN A 116 -11.52 0.95 3.57
CA ASN A 116 -11.70 1.70 4.79
C ASN A 116 -10.37 2.00 5.48
N ALA A 117 -9.44 1.03 5.49
CA ALA A 117 -8.12 1.22 6.07
C ALA A 117 -7.31 2.26 5.28
N VAL A 118 -7.34 2.20 3.96
CA VAL A 118 -6.69 3.18 3.09
C VAL A 118 -7.25 4.58 3.38
N ARG A 119 -8.56 4.68 3.49
CA ARG A 119 -9.23 5.97 3.73
C ARG A 119 -8.90 6.53 5.12
N ARG A 120 -8.86 5.67 6.16
CA ARG A 120 -8.45 6.09 7.51
C ARG A 120 -7.03 6.63 7.51
N SER A 121 -6.12 5.92 6.84
CA SER A 121 -4.72 6.33 6.74
C SER A 121 -4.59 7.67 6.03
N ALA A 122 -5.28 7.83 4.91
CA ALA A 122 -5.26 9.07 4.14
C ALA A 122 -5.85 10.26 4.90
N SER A 123 -6.69 10.01 5.90
CA SER A 123 -7.36 11.05 6.70
C SER A 123 -6.71 11.28 8.06
N ALA A 124 -5.70 10.50 8.43
CA ALA A 124 -5.12 10.48 9.78
C ALA A 124 -4.05 11.56 9.97
N GLU A 125 -4.35 12.76 9.63
CA GLU A 125 -3.42 13.89 9.84
C GLU A 125 -3.75 14.68 11.09
#